data_049313d070f2289e732c17eb10025bba
#
_entry.id   049313d070f2289e732c17eb10025bba
#
_cell.length_a   1.000
_cell.length_b   1.000
_cell.length_c   1.000
_cell.angle_alpha   90.00
_cell.angle_beta   90.00
_cell.angle_gamma   90.00
#
_symmetry.space_group_name_H-M   'P 1'
#
loop_
_entity.id
_entity.type
_entity.pdbx_description
1 polymer ?
#
loop_
_entity_poly.entity_id
_entity_poly.type
_entity_poly.pdbx_seq_one_letter_code
_entity_poly.pdbx_strand_id
1 'polypeptide(L)'
;NPGDILYKDLDDNDIINGGTSTTKDPGDRKIIGNSTRRYQYGIHGGASWKGFSLSFLLQGVGKRDLWIMNDLFYPHYDAWTTVYDTQLNYWTPERTDSYFPRLYEKAAGNTAANTRIQTRYLQDGSYLSIRNITLSYNFPSKWMNKIGVNNLAVFFSGENLYTFDHLPKGLDPERSVTDDLGQRGFTYPYMRQYSFGINLSF
;
A
#
# COMPACT_ATOMS: atom_id res chain seq x y z
N ASN A 1 23.03 19.96 8.02
CA ASN A 1 22.58 20.72 9.21
C ASN A 1 21.96 19.77 10.22
N PRO A 2 21.84 20.14 11.51
CA PRO A 2 21.09 19.35 12.47
C PRO A 2 19.68 19.08 11.98
N GLY A 3 19.25 17.81 12.04
CA GLY A 3 17.95 17.36 11.55
C GLY A 3 17.91 16.94 10.09
N ASP A 4 19.00 17.08 9.35
CA ASP A 4 19.10 16.53 7.99
C ASP A 4 19.43 15.04 7.99
N ILE A 5 19.11 14.37 6.88
CA ILE A 5 19.47 12.97 6.67
C ILE A 5 20.99 12.86 6.47
N LEU A 6 21.61 12.00 7.28
CA LEU A 6 23.01 11.66 7.14
C LEU A 6 23.15 10.42 6.25
N TYR A 7 23.86 10.56 5.16
CA TYR A 7 24.22 9.45 4.29
C TYR A 7 25.56 8.83 4.74
N LYS A 8 25.69 7.54 4.48
CA LYS A 8 26.92 6.82 4.79
C LYS A 8 27.87 6.92 3.57
N ASP A 9 29.13 7.27 3.84
CA ASP A 9 30.22 7.08 2.92
C ASP A 9 30.44 5.57 2.71
N LEU A 10 30.38 5.12 1.45
CA LEU A 10 30.49 3.69 1.10
C LEU A 10 31.80 3.34 0.44
N ASP A 11 32.54 4.33 -0.03
CA ASP A 11 33.87 4.15 -0.69
C ASP A 11 35.04 4.71 0.14
N ASP A 12 34.73 5.19 1.37
CA ASP A 12 35.69 5.69 2.36
C ASP A 12 36.56 6.84 1.83
N ASN A 13 35.99 7.73 1.01
CA ASN A 13 36.69 8.90 0.45
C ASN A 13 36.36 10.23 1.15
N ASP A 14 35.58 10.18 2.24
CA ASP A 14 35.12 11.34 3.03
C ASP A 14 34.21 12.32 2.25
N ILE A 15 33.70 11.94 1.08
CA ILE A 15 32.88 12.80 0.21
C ILE A 15 31.62 12.05 -0.21
N ILE A 16 30.45 12.42 0.31
CA ILE A 16 29.17 11.82 -0.10
C ILE A 16 28.79 12.28 -1.51
N ASN A 17 28.92 11.39 -2.49
CA ASN A 17 28.63 11.71 -3.89
C ASN A 17 28.06 10.49 -4.65
N GLY A 18 27.71 10.69 -5.92
CA GLY A 18 27.18 9.65 -6.80
C GLY A 18 28.21 9.04 -7.75
N GLY A 19 29.49 9.31 -7.52
CA GLY A 19 30.54 8.90 -8.44
C GLY A 19 30.29 9.34 -9.88
N THR A 20 30.80 8.59 -10.83
CA THR A 20 30.52 8.77 -12.27
C THR A 20 29.19 8.14 -12.72
N SER A 21 28.41 7.61 -11.78
CA SER A 21 27.13 6.89 -12.03
C SER A 21 27.28 5.68 -12.95
N THR A 22 28.44 5.03 -12.91
CA THR A 22 28.71 3.77 -13.64
C THR A 22 28.79 2.58 -12.67
N THR A 23 28.72 1.37 -13.20
CA THR A 23 28.89 0.16 -12.38
C THR A 23 30.30 0.00 -11.80
N LYS A 24 31.29 0.69 -12.36
CA LYS A 24 32.68 0.68 -11.88
C LYS A 24 32.95 1.73 -10.82
N ASP A 25 32.18 2.81 -10.86
CA ASP A 25 32.25 3.91 -9.92
C ASP A 25 30.84 4.39 -9.59
N PRO A 26 30.15 3.70 -8.67
CA PRO A 26 28.81 4.06 -8.21
C PRO A 26 28.80 5.20 -7.17
N GLY A 27 29.99 5.60 -6.67
CA GLY A 27 30.11 6.43 -5.48
C GLY A 27 29.41 5.82 -4.27
N ASP A 28 28.73 6.62 -3.48
CA ASP A 28 27.99 6.17 -2.27
C ASP A 28 26.61 5.57 -2.58
N ARG A 29 26.48 4.90 -3.70
CA ARG A 29 25.22 4.26 -4.10
C ARG A 29 25.33 2.75 -4.06
N LYS A 30 24.28 2.11 -3.51
CA LYS A 30 24.08 0.66 -3.56
C LYS A 30 22.63 0.33 -3.82
N ILE A 31 22.39 -0.88 -4.30
CA ILE A 31 21.02 -1.40 -4.41
C ILE A 31 20.48 -1.62 -3.00
N ILE A 32 19.39 -0.90 -2.64
CA ILE A 32 18.77 -0.97 -1.32
C ILE A 32 17.42 -1.71 -1.33
N GLY A 33 16.84 -1.97 -2.50
CA GLY A 33 15.57 -2.66 -2.62
C GLY A 33 15.21 -3.03 -4.04
N ASN A 34 14.05 -3.64 -4.21
CA ASN A 34 13.52 -4.06 -5.49
C ASN A 34 12.01 -3.80 -5.55
N SER A 35 11.57 -2.94 -6.46
CA SER A 35 10.16 -2.58 -6.64
C SER A 35 9.33 -3.63 -7.39
N THR A 36 9.97 -4.66 -7.95
CA THR A 36 9.26 -5.74 -8.65
C THR A 36 8.41 -6.55 -7.67
N ARG A 37 7.20 -6.84 -8.07
CA ARG A 37 6.30 -7.73 -7.32
C ARG A 37 6.83 -9.15 -7.35
N ARG A 38 7.37 -9.61 -6.25
CA ARG A 38 7.81 -11.00 -6.08
C ARG A 38 6.75 -11.79 -5.33
N TYR A 39 6.68 -13.08 -5.63
CA TYR A 39 5.76 -14.00 -4.96
C TYR A 39 4.32 -13.47 -4.96
N GLN A 40 3.78 -13.20 -6.15
CA GLN A 40 2.36 -12.93 -6.30
C GLN A 40 1.59 -14.23 -6.08
N TYR A 41 0.55 -14.17 -5.26
CA TYR A 41 -0.25 -15.34 -4.94
C TYR A 41 -1.73 -15.00 -4.84
N GLY A 42 -2.55 -16.00 -5.14
CA GLY A 42 -3.98 -15.98 -4.94
C GLY A 42 -4.43 -17.30 -4.33
N ILE A 43 -5.25 -17.21 -3.30
CA ILE A 43 -5.84 -18.36 -2.62
C ILE A 43 -7.34 -18.26 -2.75
N HIS A 44 -7.92 -19.22 -3.46
CA HIS A 44 -9.36 -19.38 -3.58
C HIS A 44 -9.79 -20.62 -2.80
N GLY A 45 -10.82 -20.49 -2.00
CA GLY A 45 -11.38 -21.59 -1.24
C GLY A 45 -12.88 -21.47 -1.07
N GLY A 46 -13.51 -22.56 -0.71
CA GLY A 46 -14.93 -22.58 -0.43
C GLY A 46 -15.37 -23.86 0.26
N ALA A 47 -16.52 -23.80 0.94
CA ALA A 47 -17.14 -24.92 1.60
C ALA A 47 -18.66 -24.79 1.50
N SER A 48 -19.34 -25.95 1.43
CA SER A 48 -20.80 -26.01 1.45
C SER A 48 -21.28 -27.00 2.50
N TRP A 49 -22.30 -26.60 3.27
CA TRP A 49 -22.87 -27.42 4.30
C TRP A 49 -24.34 -27.07 4.56
N LYS A 50 -25.21 -28.06 4.45
CA LYS A 50 -26.65 -27.93 4.75
C LYS A 50 -27.32 -26.70 4.13
N GLY A 51 -27.04 -26.42 2.85
CA GLY A 51 -27.60 -25.30 2.11
C GLY A 51 -26.79 -24.01 2.21
N PHE A 52 -25.90 -23.88 3.18
CA PHE A 52 -24.93 -22.78 3.21
C PHE A 52 -23.76 -23.06 2.26
N SER A 53 -23.31 -22.03 1.56
CA SER A 53 -22.07 -22.07 0.77
C SER A 53 -21.28 -20.80 1.05
N LEU A 54 -20.02 -20.98 1.39
CA LEU A 54 -19.04 -19.92 1.61
C LEU A 54 -17.97 -20.04 0.53
N SER A 55 -17.62 -18.93 -0.10
CA SER A 55 -16.44 -18.83 -0.94
C SER A 55 -15.63 -17.61 -0.55
N PHE A 56 -14.30 -17.68 -0.75
CA PHE A 56 -13.42 -16.55 -0.50
C PHE A 56 -12.28 -16.52 -1.51
N LEU A 57 -11.77 -15.31 -1.75
CA LEU A 57 -10.58 -15.05 -2.54
C LEU A 57 -9.65 -14.14 -1.76
N LEU A 58 -8.44 -14.62 -1.51
CA LEU A 58 -7.32 -13.85 -0.98
C LEU A 58 -6.30 -13.61 -2.08
N GLN A 59 -5.70 -12.44 -2.10
CA GLN A 59 -4.67 -12.09 -3.08
C GLN A 59 -3.57 -11.28 -2.39
N GLY A 60 -2.31 -11.50 -2.78
CA GLY A 60 -1.23 -10.77 -2.17
C GLY A 60 0.08 -10.78 -2.94
N VAL A 61 1.01 -10.00 -2.41
CA VAL A 61 2.40 -9.93 -2.85
C VAL A 61 3.29 -10.15 -1.64
N GLY A 62 4.15 -11.19 -1.70
CA GLY A 62 4.97 -11.58 -0.54
C GLY A 62 6.24 -10.75 -0.37
N LYS A 63 6.72 -10.07 -1.41
CA LYS A 63 7.89 -9.20 -1.31
C LYS A 63 7.88 -8.11 -2.38
N ARG A 64 8.03 -6.87 -1.93
CA ARG A 64 8.18 -5.70 -2.77
C ARG A 64 8.70 -4.55 -1.94
N ASP A 65 9.71 -3.83 -2.39
CA ASP A 65 10.16 -2.60 -1.76
C ASP A 65 9.58 -1.42 -2.55
N LEU A 66 9.03 -0.44 -1.84
CA LEU A 66 8.42 0.74 -2.45
C LEU A 66 9.13 1.99 -1.99
N TRP A 67 9.53 2.82 -2.95
CA TRP A 67 9.96 4.17 -2.71
C TRP A 67 8.77 5.11 -2.93
N ILE A 68 8.20 5.62 -1.84
CA ILE A 68 7.07 6.53 -1.88
C ILE A 68 7.57 7.90 -1.42
N MET A 69 7.60 8.84 -2.34
CA MET A 69 7.99 10.22 -2.04
C MET A 69 6.99 11.15 -2.71
N ASN A 70 5.90 11.42 -2.02
CA ASN A 70 4.79 12.22 -2.49
C ASN A 70 4.21 13.07 -1.35
N ASP A 71 3.27 13.92 -1.69
CA ASP A 71 2.65 14.88 -0.79
C ASP A 71 1.91 14.22 0.40
N LEU A 72 1.40 13.01 0.23
CA LEU A 72 0.72 12.28 1.31
C LEU A 72 1.69 11.63 2.29
N PHE A 73 2.90 11.32 1.83
CA PHE A 73 3.89 10.64 2.67
C PHE A 73 4.89 11.62 3.28
N TYR A 74 5.49 12.51 2.48
CA TYR A 74 6.58 13.38 2.92
C TYR A 74 6.09 14.81 3.15
N PRO A 75 6.30 15.39 4.34
CA PRO A 75 5.85 16.75 4.64
C PRO A 75 6.60 17.78 3.79
N HIS A 76 5.88 18.76 3.28
CA HIS A 76 6.43 19.81 2.41
C HIS A 76 7.22 19.29 1.20
N TYR A 77 6.72 18.22 0.58
CA TYR A 77 7.34 17.69 -0.64
C TYR A 77 7.33 18.72 -1.78
N ASP A 78 6.27 19.51 -1.87
CA ASP A 78 6.17 20.63 -2.80
C ASP A 78 5.74 21.92 -2.08
N ALA A 79 6.05 23.08 -2.67
CA ALA A 79 5.76 24.41 -2.12
C ALA A 79 4.25 24.66 -1.88
N TRP A 80 3.39 23.93 -2.59
CA TRP A 80 1.92 24.10 -2.51
C TRP A 80 1.22 23.02 -1.69
N THR A 81 1.99 22.15 -1.01
CA THR A 81 1.41 21.03 -0.25
C THR A 81 1.09 21.42 1.18
N THR A 82 -0.03 20.90 1.66
CA THR A 82 -0.43 20.98 3.06
C THR A 82 0.27 19.89 3.87
N VAL A 83 0.60 20.16 5.11
CA VAL A 83 1.08 19.15 6.07
C VAL A 83 -0.11 18.43 6.68
N TYR A 84 -0.12 17.11 6.61
CA TYR A 84 -1.12 16.25 7.23
C TYR A 84 -0.71 15.88 8.66
N ASP A 85 -1.67 15.45 9.48
CA ASP A 85 -1.43 15.03 10.86
C ASP A 85 -0.41 13.88 10.97
N THR A 86 -0.43 12.95 10.02
CA THR A 86 0.53 11.83 9.92
C THR A 86 1.97 12.29 9.68
N GLN A 87 2.16 13.51 9.19
CA GLN A 87 3.45 14.10 8.85
C GLN A 87 4.02 15.00 9.95
N LEU A 88 3.29 15.20 11.05
CA LEU A 88 3.71 16.09 12.14
C LEU A 88 4.92 15.58 12.93
N ASN A 89 5.35 14.34 12.71
CA ASN A 89 6.55 13.77 13.33
C ASN A 89 7.82 14.15 12.58
N TYR A 90 8.10 15.44 12.44
CA TYR A 90 9.30 16.00 11.83
C TYR A 90 10.25 16.57 12.89
N TRP A 91 11.52 16.69 12.55
CA TRP A 91 12.57 17.14 13.42
C TRP A 91 12.42 18.64 13.78
N THR A 92 12.54 18.93 15.08
CA THR A 92 12.71 20.30 15.62
C THR A 92 13.81 20.28 16.69
N PRO A 93 14.39 21.43 17.08
CA PRO A 93 15.39 21.44 18.17
C PRO A 93 14.88 20.84 19.48
N GLU A 94 13.56 20.92 19.73
CA GLU A 94 12.90 20.38 20.92
C GLU A 94 12.51 18.90 20.77
N ARG A 95 12.47 18.39 19.52
CA ARG A 95 12.11 17.02 19.18
C ARG A 95 13.11 16.44 18.17
N THR A 96 14.20 15.93 18.68
CA THR A 96 15.28 15.38 17.87
C THR A 96 15.07 13.92 17.45
N ASP A 97 14.22 13.17 18.17
CA ASP A 97 13.80 11.81 17.82
C ASP A 97 12.52 11.85 16.98
N SER A 98 12.68 12.12 15.70
CA SER A 98 11.58 12.26 14.75
C SER A 98 11.73 11.33 13.54
N TYR A 99 10.62 10.96 12.93
CA TYR A 99 10.64 10.12 11.74
C TYR A 99 11.08 10.91 10.49
N PHE A 100 10.52 12.12 10.30
CA PHE A 100 10.88 12.99 9.20
C PHE A 100 12.02 13.94 9.59
N PRO A 101 12.85 14.36 8.62
CA PRO A 101 13.92 15.30 8.87
C PRO A 101 13.38 16.71 9.13
N ARG A 102 14.30 17.63 9.33
CA ARG A 102 13.99 19.05 9.40
C ARG A 102 13.27 19.51 8.12
N LEU A 103 12.19 20.26 8.30
CA LEU A 103 11.46 20.82 7.17
C LEU A 103 12.17 22.05 6.61
N TYR A 104 12.18 22.14 5.29
CA TYR A 104 12.66 23.28 4.54
C TYR A 104 11.59 23.71 3.55
N GLU A 105 11.56 24.99 3.22
CA GLU A 105 10.86 25.44 2.04
C GLU A 105 11.49 24.78 0.80
N LYS A 106 10.69 24.34 -0.16
CA LYS A 106 11.14 23.53 -1.32
C LYS A 106 12.38 24.09 -2.05
N ALA A 107 12.47 25.41 -2.16
CA ALA A 107 13.59 26.08 -2.84
C ALA A 107 14.79 26.34 -1.92
N ALA A 108 14.70 26.04 -0.65
CA ALA A 108 15.70 26.37 0.35
C ALA A 108 16.25 25.13 1.06
N GLY A 109 17.41 25.25 1.64
CA GLY A 109 18.04 24.23 2.47
C GLY A 109 18.35 22.92 1.74
N ASN A 110 18.29 21.82 2.48
CA ASN A 110 18.68 20.49 2.02
C ASN A 110 17.51 19.61 1.58
N THR A 111 16.38 20.16 1.17
CA THR A 111 15.20 19.40 0.73
C THR A 111 15.56 18.32 -0.30
N ALA A 112 16.32 18.71 -1.33
CA ALA A 112 16.74 17.78 -2.38
C ALA A 112 17.63 16.64 -1.86
N ALA A 113 18.47 16.90 -0.85
CA ALA A 113 19.28 15.87 -0.21
C ALA A 113 18.42 14.95 0.67
N ASN A 114 17.51 15.53 1.48
CA ASN A 114 16.65 14.77 2.39
C ASN A 114 15.63 13.86 1.67
N THR A 115 15.30 14.17 0.42
CA THR A 115 14.34 13.41 -0.40
C THR A 115 14.96 12.42 -1.38
N ARG A 116 16.29 12.24 -1.36
CA ARG A 116 16.95 11.21 -2.20
C ARG A 116 16.56 9.81 -1.75
N ILE A 117 16.55 8.87 -2.71
CA ILE A 117 16.30 7.46 -2.46
C ILE A 117 17.28 6.94 -1.39
N GLN A 118 16.74 6.35 -0.32
CA GLN A 118 17.48 5.95 0.85
C GLN A 118 16.75 4.87 1.64
N THR A 119 17.41 4.22 2.58
CA THR A 119 16.85 3.12 3.35
C THR A 119 15.79 3.56 4.37
N ARG A 120 15.88 4.78 4.91
CA ARG A 120 14.98 5.26 5.98
C ARG A 120 13.51 5.31 5.55
N TYR A 121 13.24 5.74 4.31
CA TYR A 121 11.88 5.90 3.77
C TYR A 121 11.50 4.84 2.75
N LEU A 122 12.34 3.81 2.57
CA LEU A 122 11.97 2.65 1.78
C LEU A 122 10.90 1.87 2.53
N GLN A 123 9.76 1.65 1.90
CA GLN A 123 8.60 1.00 2.49
C GLN A 123 8.53 -0.46 2.06
N ASP A 124 8.02 -1.32 2.96
CA ASP A 124 7.63 -2.68 2.61
C ASP A 124 6.27 -2.65 1.90
N GLY A 125 6.28 -2.96 0.62
CA GLY A 125 5.08 -3.02 -0.22
C GLY A 125 4.47 -4.42 -0.32
N SER A 126 4.83 -5.34 0.57
CA SER A 126 4.13 -6.61 0.68
C SER A 126 2.74 -6.44 1.28
N TYR A 127 1.78 -7.24 0.83
CA TYR A 127 0.42 -7.17 1.32
C TYR A 127 -0.34 -8.48 1.11
N LEU A 128 -1.45 -8.62 1.86
CA LEU A 128 -2.47 -9.64 1.68
C LEU A 128 -3.84 -8.96 1.72
N SER A 129 -4.62 -9.08 0.64
CA SER A 129 -5.97 -8.54 0.53
C SER A 129 -7.03 -9.63 0.57
N ILE A 130 -8.08 -9.40 1.36
CA ILE A 130 -9.33 -10.16 1.29
C ILE A 130 -10.14 -9.55 0.15
N ARG A 131 -10.06 -10.18 -1.05
CA ARG A 131 -10.66 -9.67 -2.27
C ARG A 131 -12.15 -9.87 -2.34
N ASN A 132 -12.57 -11.06 -1.97
CA ASN A 132 -13.98 -11.40 -1.99
C ASN A 132 -14.29 -12.41 -0.89
N ILE A 133 -15.43 -12.23 -0.23
CA ILE A 133 -16.08 -13.27 0.58
C ILE A 133 -17.55 -13.27 0.19
N THR A 134 -18.06 -14.42 -0.23
CA THR A 134 -19.48 -14.62 -0.54
C THR A 134 -20.06 -15.73 0.33
N LEU A 135 -21.12 -15.41 1.02
CA LEU A 135 -21.93 -16.35 1.77
C LEU A 135 -23.30 -16.46 1.10
N SER A 136 -23.71 -17.65 0.76
CA SER A 136 -25.04 -17.92 0.21
C SER A 136 -25.77 -19.01 0.98
N TYR A 137 -27.08 -18.96 0.92
CA TYR A 137 -27.96 -19.99 1.47
C TYR A 137 -29.01 -20.40 0.46
N ASN A 138 -29.03 -21.68 0.12
CA ASN A 138 -30.04 -22.31 -0.71
C ASN A 138 -31.12 -22.91 0.17
N PHE A 139 -32.35 -22.47 -0.01
CA PHE A 139 -33.47 -22.98 0.74
C PHE A 139 -33.83 -24.41 0.30
N PRO A 140 -34.24 -25.29 1.25
CA PRO A 140 -34.63 -26.64 0.91
C PRO A 140 -35.76 -26.68 -0.10
N SER A 141 -35.63 -27.48 -1.16
CA SER A 141 -36.65 -27.63 -2.22
C SER A 141 -38.01 -28.05 -1.71
N LYS A 142 -38.05 -28.83 -0.58
CA LYS A 142 -39.31 -29.22 0.08
C LYS A 142 -40.16 -28.02 0.53
N TRP A 143 -39.52 -26.91 0.89
CA TRP A 143 -40.27 -25.70 1.32
C TRP A 143 -40.66 -24.87 0.09
N MET A 144 -39.78 -24.81 -0.87
CA MET A 144 -39.98 -24.00 -2.06
C MET A 144 -41.06 -24.53 -2.99
N ASN A 145 -41.13 -25.86 -3.17
CA ASN A 145 -42.16 -26.52 -3.97
C ASN A 145 -43.61 -26.28 -3.43
N LYS A 146 -43.74 -26.01 -2.13
CA LYS A 146 -45.06 -25.70 -1.53
C LYS A 146 -45.62 -24.35 -1.98
N ILE A 147 -44.76 -23.44 -2.40
CA ILE A 147 -45.10 -22.07 -2.85
C ILE A 147 -44.95 -21.91 -4.35
N GLY A 148 -44.72 -23.00 -5.11
CA GLY A 148 -44.61 -22.98 -6.57
C GLY A 148 -43.27 -22.44 -7.09
N VAL A 149 -42.23 -22.44 -6.24
CA VAL A 149 -40.89 -22.00 -6.57
C VAL A 149 -39.96 -23.21 -6.67
N ASN A 150 -39.19 -23.34 -7.74
CA ASN A 150 -38.27 -24.46 -7.91
C ASN A 150 -37.00 -24.29 -7.07
N ASN A 151 -36.45 -23.08 -7.01
CA ASN A 151 -35.27 -22.79 -6.20
C ASN A 151 -35.28 -21.34 -5.70
N LEU A 152 -34.85 -21.18 -4.46
CA LEU A 152 -34.59 -19.87 -3.85
C LEU A 152 -33.21 -19.91 -3.18
N ALA A 153 -32.37 -18.97 -3.54
CA ALA A 153 -31.11 -18.72 -2.85
C ALA A 153 -30.97 -17.25 -2.49
N VAL A 154 -30.45 -16.97 -1.34
CA VAL A 154 -30.02 -15.63 -0.93
C VAL A 154 -28.52 -15.61 -0.81
N PHE A 155 -27.88 -14.49 -1.13
CA PHE A 155 -26.45 -14.33 -0.95
C PHE A 155 -26.09 -12.94 -0.43
N PHE A 156 -24.99 -12.91 0.28
CA PHE A 156 -24.27 -11.70 0.67
C PHE A 156 -22.84 -11.81 0.19
N SER A 157 -22.35 -10.78 -0.48
CA SER A 157 -20.97 -10.70 -0.96
C SER A 157 -20.31 -9.41 -0.50
N GLY A 158 -19.07 -9.53 -0.08
CA GLY A 158 -18.21 -8.40 0.23
C GLY A 158 -16.96 -8.42 -0.64
N GLU A 159 -16.62 -7.27 -1.25
CA GLU A 159 -15.45 -7.12 -2.10
C GLU A 159 -14.47 -6.10 -1.50
N ASN A 160 -13.18 -6.35 -1.70
CA ASN A 160 -12.07 -5.52 -1.19
C ASN A 160 -12.21 -5.20 0.30
N LEU A 161 -12.53 -6.23 1.11
CA LEU A 161 -12.94 -6.07 2.50
C LEU A 161 -11.84 -5.51 3.38
N TYR A 162 -10.63 -6.02 3.21
CA TYR A 162 -9.49 -5.59 4.01
C TYR A 162 -8.18 -5.92 3.32
N THR A 163 -7.19 -5.03 3.47
CA THR A 163 -5.80 -5.26 3.05
C THR A 163 -4.90 -5.15 4.27
N PHE A 164 -4.16 -6.22 4.52
CA PHE A 164 -3.07 -6.25 5.48
C PHE A 164 -1.81 -5.79 4.75
N ASP A 165 -1.24 -4.68 5.17
CA ASP A 165 -0.05 -4.08 4.58
C ASP A 165 0.82 -3.41 5.65
N HIS A 166 1.98 -2.90 5.25
CA HIS A 166 2.94 -2.24 6.11
C HIS A 166 3.10 -0.75 5.77
N LEU A 167 2.24 -0.23 4.87
CA LEU A 167 2.33 1.15 4.45
C LEU A 167 1.73 2.11 5.48
N PRO A 168 2.15 3.37 5.48
CA PRO A 168 1.47 4.41 6.22
C PRO A 168 -0.01 4.51 5.86
N LYS A 169 -0.84 4.84 6.84
CA LYS A 169 -2.30 4.98 6.66
C LYS A 169 -2.64 5.91 5.49
N GLY A 170 -3.58 5.48 4.67
CA GLY A 170 -4.05 6.24 3.51
C GLY A 170 -3.37 5.87 2.19
N LEU A 171 -2.31 5.07 2.23
CA LEU A 171 -1.65 4.53 1.03
C LEU A 171 -2.17 3.13 0.73
N ASP A 172 -2.36 2.84 -0.56
CA ASP A 172 -2.78 1.53 -1.05
C ASP A 172 -1.59 0.86 -1.75
N PRO A 173 -1.15 -0.34 -1.31
CA PRO A 173 0.03 -1.00 -1.87
C PRO A 173 -0.12 -1.39 -3.34
N GLU A 174 -1.34 -1.43 -3.86
CA GLU A 174 -1.56 -1.78 -5.26
C GLU A 174 -1.61 -0.57 -6.17
N ARG A 175 -2.19 0.54 -5.69
CA ARG A 175 -2.49 1.71 -6.50
C ARG A 175 -1.56 2.88 -6.29
N SER A 176 -1.03 3.06 -5.10
CA SER A 176 -0.24 4.25 -4.75
C SER A 176 1.11 4.36 -5.48
N VAL A 177 1.49 3.38 -6.31
CA VAL A 177 2.86 3.25 -6.81
C VAL A 177 2.98 2.85 -8.28
N THR A 178 1.89 2.78 -9.04
CA THR A 178 1.92 2.16 -10.37
C THR A 178 2.00 3.14 -11.54
N ASP A 179 1.80 4.42 -11.30
CA ASP A 179 1.84 5.47 -12.31
C ASP A 179 2.35 6.80 -11.73
N ASP A 180 2.58 7.80 -12.57
CA ASP A 180 3.01 9.14 -12.15
C ASP A 180 2.02 9.81 -11.18
N LEU A 181 0.73 9.51 -11.31
CA LEU A 181 -0.32 10.00 -10.42
C LEU A 181 -0.28 9.25 -9.09
N GLY A 182 -0.01 7.95 -9.10
CA GLY A 182 0.16 7.13 -7.91
C GLY A 182 1.37 7.55 -7.07
N GLN A 183 2.46 7.94 -7.71
CA GLN A 183 3.63 8.48 -7.04
C GLN A 183 3.33 9.81 -6.33
N ARG A 184 2.32 10.54 -6.77
CA ARG A 184 1.86 11.79 -6.15
C ARG A 184 0.76 11.58 -5.11
N GLY A 185 0.30 10.34 -4.89
CA GLY A 185 -0.76 10.03 -3.94
C GLY A 185 -2.18 10.38 -4.41
N PHE A 186 -2.38 10.73 -5.68
CA PHE A 186 -3.68 11.13 -6.22
C PHE A 186 -4.53 9.98 -6.75
N THR A 187 -4.18 8.74 -6.42
CA THR A 187 -4.97 7.57 -6.84
C THR A 187 -6.03 7.22 -5.82
N TYR A 188 -7.23 6.94 -6.33
CA TYR A 188 -8.32 6.43 -5.50
C TYR A 188 -8.00 5.00 -5.02
N PRO A 189 -8.10 4.72 -3.72
CA PRO A 189 -7.99 3.35 -3.21
C PRO A 189 -9.15 2.49 -3.71
N TYR A 190 -8.99 1.17 -3.62
CA TYR A 190 -10.10 0.27 -3.90
C TYR A 190 -11.22 0.46 -2.87
N MET A 191 -12.44 0.66 -3.38
CA MET A 191 -13.62 0.80 -2.54
C MET A 191 -14.07 -0.57 -2.02
N ARG A 192 -14.50 -0.62 -0.77
CA ARG A 192 -15.23 -1.77 -0.23
C ARG A 192 -16.63 -1.78 -0.82
N GLN A 193 -17.05 -2.94 -1.29
CA GLN A 193 -18.39 -3.14 -1.80
C GLN A 193 -19.09 -4.24 -1.02
N TYR A 194 -20.36 -4.03 -0.72
CA TYR A 194 -21.23 -5.03 -0.12
C TYR A 194 -22.44 -5.20 -1.01
N SER A 195 -22.74 -6.44 -1.36
CA SER A 195 -23.87 -6.80 -2.23
C SER A 195 -24.74 -7.81 -1.52
N PHE A 196 -26.04 -7.61 -1.62
CA PHE A 196 -27.05 -8.59 -1.22
C PHE A 196 -27.91 -8.93 -2.42
N GLY A 197 -28.21 -10.19 -2.62
CA GLY A 197 -29.04 -10.61 -3.74
C GLY A 197 -29.87 -11.86 -3.44
N ILE A 198 -30.87 -12.04 -4.29
CA ILE A 198 -31.80 -13.17 -4.27
C ILE A 198 -31.81 -13.79 -5.66
N ASN A 199 -31.61 -15.10 -5.72
CA ASN A 199 -31.78 -15.90 -6.92
C ASN A 199 -33.06 -16.71 -6.78
N LEU A 200 -34.01 -16.50 -7.69
CA LEU A 200 -35.32 -17.14 -7.70
C LEU A 200 -35.52 -17.84 -9.05
N SER A 201 -35.97 -19.09 -9.00
CA SER A 201 -36.33 -19.90 -10.17
C SER A 201 -37.71 -20.50 -9.99
N PHE A 202 -38.55 -20.36 -11.01
CA PHE A 202 -39.90 -20.89 -11.06
C PHE A 202 -39.99 -22.14 -11.93
#